data_0279cf4f61f16fef9abc09bb2a3ca689
#
_entry.id   0279cf4f61f16fef9abc09bb2a3ca689
#
_cell.length_a   1.000
_cell.length_b   1.000
_cell.length_c   1.000
_cell.angle_alpha   90.00
_cell.angle_beta   90.00
_cell.angle_gamma   90.00
#
_symmetry.space_group_name_H-M   'P 1'
#
loop_
_entity.id
_entity.type
_entity.pdbx_description
1 polymer ?
#
loop_
_entity_poly.entity_id
_entity_poly.type
_entity_poly.pdbx_seq_one_letter_code
_entity_poly.pdbx_strand_id
1 'polypeptide(L)'
;MKIAIHNRPGSFSDRWIAYCKEKGIDYKIVNAYNSDIVDQVSDCDAFMFHHHHGDYRDVLFAKQLLYSLEEAGKKVFPDWRTCWHFDDKVGQKYLLEAAGLPMVQSYVFYTKEEALTWIEQTSFPKVFKLRGGAGSANVKLAHTANEARRFVNKAFGKGLSQFNRSGYFLERYNKWRNGNDTFMGVMKGFARLFLPTEYAKMHSREKGYVYFQDFIPNNSYDIRVIVIDGKAFAIKRIVRENDFRASGSGKILYARSELREDCVRCSFELEEKLKTQCVAIDFVFKDGKPLIVELSYAFAVAPYDKCVGYWTKDMQWHEGPFNPEAWIVDCLLA
;
A
#
# COMPACT_ATOMS: atom_id res chain seq x y z
N MET A 1 12.77 17.92 21.51
CA MET A 1 13.02 17.37 20.15
C MET A 1 12.31 18.26 19.16
N LYS A 2 12.98 18.65 18.07
CA LYS A 2 12.46 19.46 16.98
C LYS A 2 12.22 18.57 15.75
N ILE A 3 11.04 18.59 15.16
CA ILE A 3 10.63 17.72 14.05
C ILE A 3 10.55 18.54 12.76
N ALA A 4 11.28 18.12 11.71
CA ALA A 4 11.05 18.62 10.37
C ALA A 4 9.92 17.82 9.70
N ILE A 5 8.92 18.49 9.15
CA ILE A 5 7.76 17.85 8.51
C ILE A 5 7.66 18.32 7.06
N HIS A 6 7.72 17.37 6.11
CA HIS A 6 7.34 17.67 4.73
C HIS A 6 5.83 17.84 4.65
N ASN A 7 5.38 19.05 4.32
CA ASN A 7 3.95 19.33 4.23
C ASN A 7 3.40 18.96 2.85
N ARG A 8 2.43 18.05 2.84
CA ARG A 8 1.65 17.65 1.68
C ARG A 8 0.16 17.70 2.05
N PRO A 9 -0.60 18.69 1.58
CA PRO A 9 -2.02 18.82 1.89
C PRO A 9 -2.82 17.55 1.56
N GLY A 10 -3.72 17.13 2.44
CA GLY A 10 -4.53 15.91 2.32
C GLY A 10 -3.80 14.62 2.70
N SER A 11 -2.60 14.72 3.30
CA SER A 11 -1.82 13.58 3.76
C SER A 11 -1.72 13.53 5.30
N PHE A 12 -0.96 12.57 5.84
CA PHE A 12 -0.66 12.51 7.28
C PHE A 12 -0.06 13.80 7.83
N SER A 13 0.66 14.57 7.02
CA SER A 13 1.33 15.81 7.47
C SER A 13 0.35 16.84 8.05
N ASP A 14 -0.88 16.91 7.55
CA ASP A 14 -1.87 17.84 8.09
C ASP A 14 -2.22 17.49 9.54
N ARG A 15 -2.36 16.19 9.84
CA ARG A 15 -2.66 15.68 11.18
C ARG A 15 -1.44 15.79 12.11
N TRP A 16 -0.24 15.50 11.61
CA TRP A 16 1.00 15.68 12.36
C TRP A 16 1.21 17.15 12.80
N ILE A 17 1.03 18.08 11.85
CA ILE A 17 1.17 19.52 12.14
C ILE A 17 0.12 19.98 13.17
N ALA A 18 -1.13 19.52 13.02
CA ALA A 18 -2.20 19.83 13.96
C ALA A 18 -1.88 19.31 15.37
N TYR A 19 -1.40 18.06 15.47
CA TYR A 19 -1.02 17.44 16.73
C TYR A 19 0.19 18.11 17.38
N CYS A 20 1.22 18.43 16.61
CA CYS A 20 2.38 19.18 17.13
C CYS A 20 1.96 20.55 17.71
N LYS A 21 1.05 21.26 17.03
CA LYS A 21 0.51 22.53 17.54
C LYS A 21 -0.27 22.34 18.85
N GLU A 22 -1.14 21.33 18.91
CA GLU A 22 -1.94 21.02 20.11
C GLU A 22 -1.07 20.70 21.31
N LYS A 23 -0.01 19.91 21.11
CA LYS A 23 0.88 19.44 22.18
C LYS A 23 2.07 20.35 22.48
N GLY A 24 2.24 21.45 21.74
CA GLY A 24 3.39 22.34 21.90
C GLY A 24 4.73 21.69 21.51
N ILE A 25 4.70 20.70 20.62
CA ILE A 25 5.90 20.04 20.08
C ILE A 25 6.56 20.99 19.07
N ASP A 26 7.87 21.22 19.20
CA ASP A 26 8.62 22.08 18.27
C ASP A 26 8.73 21.40 16.90
N TYR A 27 8.31 22.09 15.86
CA TYR A 27 8.35 21.58 14.51
C TYR A 27 8.68 22.66 13.48
N LYS A 28 9.19 22.22 12.32
CA LYS A 28 9.54 23.06 11.18
C LYS A 28 8.94 22.46 9.91
N ILE A 29 8.24 23.28 9.13
CA ILE A 29 7.76 22.84 7.81
C ILE A 29 8.90 22.96 6.82
N VAL A 30 9.14 21.88 6.07
CA VAL A 30 10.16 21.81 5.02
C VAL A 30 9.58 21.25 3.72
N ASN A 31 10.30 21.45 2.63
CA ASN A 31 9.97 20.85 1.34
C ASN A 31 11.04 19.83 0.97
N ALA A 32 10.70 18.53 1.06
CA ALA A 32 11.60 17.43 0.74
C ALA A 32 12.15 17.44 -0.70
N TYR A 33 11.52 18.18 -1.60
CA TYR A 33 11.97 18.31 -3.01
C TYR A 33 13.06 19.35 -3.23
N ASN A 34 13.42 20.12 -2.20
CA ASN A 34 14.51 21.08 -2.32
C ASN A 34 15.86 20.37 -2.32
N SER A 35 16.78 20.82 -3.17
CA SER A 35 18.11 20.23 -3.31
C SER A 35 18.97 20.32 -2.04
N ASP A 36 18.68 21.31 -1.19
CA ASP A 36 19.33 21.59 0.09
C ASP A 36 18.58 21.02 1.30
N ILE A 37 17.68 20.03 1.09
CA ILE A 37 16.83 19.48 2.16
C ILE A 37 17.66 18.97 3.36
N VAL A 38 18.81 18.38 3.12
CA VAL A 38 19.68 17.87 4.19
C VAL A 38 20.14 19.02 5.09
N ASP A 39 20.53 20.16 4.51
CA ASP A 39 20.90 21.36 5.28
C ASP A 39 19.68 21.95 5.99
N GLN A 40 18.52 21.97 5.34
CA GLN A 40 17.29 22.47 5.96
C GLN A 40 16.85 21.69 7.20
N VAL A 41 17.17 20.41 7.30
CA VAL A 41 16.82 19.58 8.46
C VAL A 41 17.98 19.41 9.46
N SER A 42 19.10 20.08 9.24
CA SER A 42 20.31 19.93 10.08
C SER A 42 20.06 20.25 11.55
N ASP A 43 19.25 21.28 11.83
CA ASP A 43 18.85 21.74 13.14
C ASP A 43 17.66 20.97 13.78
N CYS A 44 17.20 19.90 13.14
CA CYS A 44 16.09 19.07 13.59
C CYS A 44 16.57 17.70 14.06
N ASP A 45 15.93 17.16 15.09
CA ASP A 45 16.22 15.82 15.64
C ASP A 45 15.54 14.73 14.81
N ALA A 46 14.41 15.06 14.18
CA ALA A 46 13.59 14.11 13.43
C ALA A 46 13.10 14.69 12.11
N PHE A 47 12.80 13.78 11.15
CA PHE A 47 12.20 14.14 9.86
C PHE A 47 11.02 13.22 9.54
N MET A 48 9.88 13.81 9.15
CA MET A 48 8.65 13.09 8.78
C MET A 48 8.25 13.39 7.34
N PHE A 49 8.10 12.34 6.53
CA PHE A 49 7.73 12.44 5.13
C PHE A 49 6.74 11.36 4.71
N HIS A 50 5.46 11.70 4.59
CA HIS A 50 4.45 10.79 4.02
C HIS A 50 4.60 10.74 2.51
N HIS A 51 5.58 9.96 2.01
CA HIS A 51 5.81 9.78 0.59
C HIS A 51 4.78 8.84 -0.05
N HIS A 52 4.45 9.08 -1.32
CA HIS A 52 3.35 8.41 -1.99
C HIS A 52 3.80 7.76 -3.31
N HIS A 53 3.42 6.50 -3.53
CA HIS A 53 3.73 5.75 -4.76
C HIS A 53 3.16 6.38 -6.05
N GLY A 54 2.17 7.25 -5.95
CA GLY A 54 1.58 7.97 -7.09
C GLY A 54 2.30 9.26 -7.50
N ASP A 55 3.29 9.69 -6.72
CA ASP A 55 4.19 10.80 -7.10
C ASP A 55 5.53 10.22 -7.57
N TYR A 56 5.89 10.48 -8.82
CA TYR A 56 7.12 9.92 -9.39
C TYR A 56 8.39 10.44 -8.67
N ARG A 57 8.34 11.65 -8.11
CA ARG A 57 9.45 12.22 -7.34
C ARG A 57 9.66 11.42 -6.06
N ASP A 58 8.59 11.13 -5.34
CA ASP A 58 8.65 10.33 -4.11
C ASP A 58 9.24 8.95 -4.40
N VAL A 59 8.79 8.30 -5.49
CA VAL A 59 9.32 6.99 -5.90
C VAL A 59 10.81 7.06 -6.23
N LEU A 60 11.28 8.20 -6.76
CA LEU A 60 12.67 8.37 -7.16
C LEU A 60 13.63 8.49 -5.98
N PHE A 61 13.28 9.24 -4.92
CA PHE A 61 14.28 9.64 -3.91
C PHE A 61 13.86 9.48 -2.45
N ALA A 62 12.55 9.30 -2.15
CA ALA A 62 12.10 9.39 -0.76
C ALA A 62 12.77 8.36 0.17
N LYS A 63 12.88 7.10 -0.29
CA LYS A 63 13.54 6.03 0.48
C LYS A 63 15.02 6.32 0.71
N GLN A 64 15.71 6.87 -0.30
CA GLN A 64 17.12 7.23 -0.24
C GLN A 64 17.35 8.38 0.76
N LEU A 65 16.53 9.44 0.68
CA LEU A 65 16.61 10.56 1.61
C LEU A 65 16.36 10.12 3.05
N LEU A 66 15.26 9.38 3.29
CA LEU A 66 14.91 8.90 4.63
C LEU A 66 16.02 8.03 5.22
N TYR A 67 16.52 7.05 4.47
CA TYR A 67 17.62 6.19 4.90
C TYR A 67 18.90 6.98 5.19
N SER A 68 19.26 7.96 4.33
CA SER A 68 20.44 8.78 4.54
C SER A 68 20.35 9.63 5.82
N LEU A 69 19.16 10.16 6.15
CA LEU A 69 18.94 10.90 7.38
C LEU A 69 18.95 9.99 8.63
N GLU A 70 18.41 8.77 8.50
CA GLU A 70 18.45 7.73 9.54
C GLU A 70 19.91 7.32 9.85
N GLU A 71 20.74 7.06 8.83
CA GLU A 71 22.17 6.76 8.98
C GLU A 71 22.97 7.94 9.56
N ALA A 72 22.51 9.17 9.30
CA ALA A 72 23.07 10.37 9.92
C ALA A 72 22.60 10.59 11.39
N GLY A 73 21.88 9.63 11.99
CA GLY A 73 21.45 9.65 13.38
C GLY A 73 20.16 10.42 13.65
N LYS A 74 19.40 10.81 12.62
CA LYS A 74 18.09 11.44 12.81
C LYS A 74 17.00 10.37 12.95
N LYS A 75 16.01 10.62 13.82
CA LYS A 75 14.78 9.82 13.81
C LYS A 75 13.98 10.15 12.56
N VAL A 76 13.51 9.14 11.83
CA VAL A 76 12.72 9.36 10.62
C VAL A 76 11.40 8.60 10.63
N PHE A 77 10.39 9.16 9.97
CA PHE A 77 9.18 8.43 9.64
C PHE A 77 8.84 8.62 8.15
N PRO A 78 8.59 7.53 7.43
CA PRO A 78 8.84 6.14 7.83
C PRO A 78 10.36 5.83 7.83
N ASP A 79 10.81 4.97 8.76
CA ASP A 79 12.18 4.45 8.76
C ASP A 79 12.39 3.42 7.64
N TRP A 80 13.64 2.97 7.45
CA TRP A 80 13.96 2.00 6.41
C TRP A 80 13.14 0.71 6.55
N ARG A 81 13.02 0.15 7.73
CA ARG A 81 12.27 -1.09 7.97
C ARG A 81 10.80 -0.96 7.60
N THR A 82 10.23 0.19 7.85
CA THR A 82 8.83 0.51 7.56
C THR A 82 8.57 0.72 6.06
N CYS A 83 9.51 1.32 5.31
CA CYS A 83 9.19 1.80 3.96
C CYS A 83 9.94 1.14 2.80
N TRP A 84 11.03 0.38 3.01
CA TRP A 84 11.81 -0.14 1.88
C TRP A 84 10.98 -1.02 0.93
N HIS A 85 10.06 -1.80 1.48
CA HIS A 85 9.18 -2.70 0.72
C HIS A 85 7.87 -2.03 0.24
N PHE A 86 7.68 -0.74 0.51
CA PHE A 86 6.47 -0.02 0.12
C PHE A 86 6.34 0.03 -1.41
N ASP A 87 5.15 -0.36 -1.91
CA ASP A 87 4.82 -0.51 -3.33
C ASP A 87 5.76 -1.47 -4.09
N ASP A 88 6.29 -2.49 -3.41
CA ASP A 88 7.17 -3.51 -3.98
C ASP A 88 6.70 -4.93 -3.61
N LYS A 89 5.80 -5.50 -4.41
CA LYS A 89 5.22 -6.83 -4.19
C LYS A 89 6.26 -7.96 -4.26
N VAL A 90 7.33 -7.76 -5.01
CA VAL A 90 8.44 -8.71 -5.08
C VAL A 90 9.24 -8.66 -3.78
N GLY A 91 9.58 -7.47 -3.29
CA GLY A 91 10.23 -7.29 -2.00
C GLY A 91 9.38 -7.83 -0.85
N GLN A 92 8.07 -7.54 -0.84
CA GLN A 92 7.14 -8.05 0.17
C GLN A 92 7.05 -9.58 0.18
N LYS A 93 7.07 -10.23 -0.99
CA LYS A 93 7.11 -11.70 -1.08
C LYS A 93 8.31 -12.25 -0.31
N TYR A 94 9.51 -11.78 -0.63
CA TYR A 94 10.71 -12.27 0.04
C TYR A 94 10.75 -11.94 1.52
N LEU A 95 10.28 -10.74 1.90
CA LEU A 95 10.20 -10.33 3.30
C LEU A 95 9.30 -11.24 4.13
N LEU A 96 8.09 -11.50 3.64
CA LEU A 96 7.10 -12.31 4.34
C LEU A 96 7.51 -13.78 4.40
N GLU A 97 8.08 -14.34 3.33
CA GLU A 97 8.61 -15.70 3.31
C GLU A 97 9.79 -15.86 4.28
N ALA A 98 10.75 -14.93 4.27
CA ALA A 98 11.91 -14.98 5.16
C ALA A 98 11.51 -14.82 6.65
N ALA A 99 10.46 -14.04 6.93
CA ALA A 99 9.92 -13.87 8.27
C ALA A 99 9.02 -15.04 8.72
N GLY A 100 8.72 -16.02 7.84
CA GLY A 100 7.83 -17.14 8.13
C GLY A 100 6.39 -16.71 8.44
N LEU A 101 5.90 -15.64 7.79
CA LEU A 101 4.55 -15.12 8.01
C LEU A 101 3.54 -15.75 7.03
N PRO A 102 2.28 -15.96 7.47
CA PRO A 102 1.27 -16.61 6.65
C PRO A 102 0.84 -15.70 5.49
N MET A 103 1.35 -15.97 4.29
CA MET A 103 1.02 -15.21 3.10
C MET A 103 0.39 -16.08 2.01
N VAL A 104 -0.35 -15.46 1.11
CA VAL A 104 -0.81 -16.14 -0.11
C VAL A 104 0.41 -16.52 -0.95
N GLN A 105 0.51 -17.81 -1.30
CA GLN A 105 1.63 -18.34 -2.05
C GLN A 105 1.87 -17.53 -3.33
N SER A 106 3.10 -17.07 -3.52
CA SER A 106 3.49 -16.15 -4.57
C SER A 106 4.73 -16.65 -5.30
N TYR A 107 4.79 -16.40 -6.61
CA TYR A 107 5.81 -16.91 -7.51
C TYR A 107 6.40 -15.76 -8.32
N VAL A 108 7.72 -15.67 -8.36
CA VAL A 108 8.44 -14.67 -9.17
C VAL A 108 9.43 -15.39 -10.06
N PHE A 109 9.44 -15.03 -11.33
CA PHE A 109 10.40 -15.58 -12.31
C PHE A 109 11.13 -14.44 -12.99
N TYR A 110 12.42 -14.61 -13.15
CA TYR A 110 13.31 -13.64 -13.77
C TYR A 110 13.77 -14.07 -15.17
N THR A 111 13.41 -15.29 -15.59
CA THR A 111 13.58 -15.78 -16.96
C THR A 111 12.23 -16.20 -17.54
N LYS A 112 12.13 -16.07 -18.87
CA LYS A 112 10.93 -16.47 -19.60
C LYS A 112 10.73 -17.98 -19.57
N GLU A 113 11.81 -18.71 -19.68
CA GLU A 113 11.86 -20.17 -19.77
C GLU A 113 11.34 -20.78 -18.46
N GLU A 114 11.81 -20.33 -17.30
CA GLU A 114 11.34 -20.81 -15.99
C GLU A 114 9.84 -20.50 -15.79
N ALA A 115 9.41 -19.30 -16.17
CA ALA A 115 8.01 -18.93 -16.07
C ALA A 115 7.10 -19.80 -16.93
N LEU A 116 7.52 -20.13 -18.16
CA LEU A 116 6.76 -20.99 -19.07
C LEU A 116 6.72 -22.44 -18.56
N THR A 117 7.83 -22.97 -18.07
CA THR A 117 7.89 -24.32 -17.47
C THR A 117 6.96 -24.42 -16.26
N TRP A 118 6.96 -23.42 -15.39
CA TRP A 118 6.05 -23.39 -14.25
C TRP A 118 4.58 -23.32 -14.66
N ILE A 119 4.24 -22.59 -15.73
CA ILE A 119 2.86 -22.53 -16.25
C ILE A 119 2.35 -23.91 -16.68
N GLU A 120 3.21 -24.79 -17.17
CA GLU A 120 2.84 -26.15 -17.60
C GLU A 120 2.51 -27.09 -16.42
N GLN A 121 3.02 -26.77 -15.24
CA GLN A 121 2.92 -27.61 -14.04
C GLN A 121 1.92 -27.06 -13.00
N THR A 122 1.56 -25.78 -13.08
CA THR A 122 0.71 -25.13 -12.09
C THR A 122 -0.77 -25.22 -12.44
N SER A 123 -1.62 -25.15 -11.40
CA SER A 123 -3.08 -25.05 -11.56
C SER A 123 -3.52 -23.59 -11.76
N PHE A 124 -4.66 -23.38 -12.39
CA PHE A 124 -5.30 -22.07 -12.58
C PHE A 124 -6.68 -22.02 -11.88
N PRO A 125 -7.19 -20.81 -11.53
CA PRO A 125 -6.67 -19.47 -11.88
C PRO A 125 -5.51 -19.01 -10.99
N LYS A 126 -4.71 -18.05 -11.53
CA LYS A 126 -3.66 -17.32 -10.80
C LYS A 126 -3.84 -15.82 -10.94
N VAL A 127 -3.47 -15.09 -9.90
CA VAL A 127 -3.49 -13.62 -9.92
C VAL A 127 -2.13 -13.11 -10.41
N PHE A 128 -2.15 -12.44 -11.56
CA PHE A 128 -0.98 -11.72 -12.09
C PHE A 128 -0.95 -10.30 -11.52
N LYS A 129 0.22 -9.87 -11.03
CA LYS A 129 0.43 -8.51 -10.50
C LYS A 129 1.71 -7.91 -11.08
N LEU A 130 1.77 -6.58 -11.17
CA LEU A 130 3.04 -5.87 -11.34
C LEU A 130 3.68 -5.65 -9.96
N ARG A 131 4.99 -5.43 -9.95
CA ARG A 131 5.79 -5.15 -8.75
C ARG A 131 5.23 -3.94 -8.01
N GLY A 132 5.07 -2.81 -8.72
CA GLY A 132 4.47 -1.59 -8.19
C GLY A 132 3.01 -1.40 -8.61
N GLY A 133 2.37 -0.41 -7.98
CA GLY A 133 1.01 0.04 -8.28
C GLY A 133 -0.02 -0.38 -7.24
N ALA A 134 -0.80 0.61 -6.82
CA ALA A 134 -1.88 0.48 -5.84
C ALA A 134 -3.27 0.46 -6.50
N GLY A 135 -4.30 0.27 -5.66
CA GLY A 135 -5.70 0.33 -6.08
C GLY A 135 -6.11 -0.77 -7.03
N SER A 136 -5.40 -1.88 -7.06
CA SER A 136 -5.68 -3.05 -7.91
C SER A 136 -5.63 -2.78 -9.43
N ALA A 137 -5.11 -1.64 -9.87
CA ALA A 137 -5.10 -1.25 -11.29
C ALA A 137 -4.31 -2.22 -12.18
N ASN A 138 -3.28 -2.86 -11.61
CA ASN A 138 -2.37 -3.78 -12.31
C ASN A 138 -2.51 -5.23 -11.84
N VAL A 139 -3.67 -5.57 -11.25
CA VAL A 139 -4.01 -6.92 -10.79
C VAL A 139 -4.96 -7.56 -11.79
N LYS A 140 -4.59 -8.71 -12.33
CA LYS A 140 -5.37 -9.45 -13.36
C LYS A 140 -5.47 -10.91 -12.98
N LEU A 141 -6.61 -11.52 -13.23
CA LEU A 141 -6.78 -12.95 -13.08
C LEU A 141 -6.42 -13.66 -14.41
N ALA A 142 -5.52 -14.62 -14.34
CA ALA A 142 -5.25 -15.55 -15.42
C ALA A 142 -6.07 -16.81 -15.16
N HIS A 143 -7.09 -17.04 -15.95
CA HIS A 143 -7.96 -18.21 -15.81
C HIS A 143 -7.37 -19.47 -16.43
N THR A 144 -6.44 -19.31 -17.38
CA THR A 144 -5.85 -20.41 -18.14
C THR A 144 -4.35 -20.24 -18.33
N ALA A 145 -3.65 -21.34 -18.62
CA ALA A 145 -2.25 -21.33 -19.00
C ALA A 145 -1.96 -20.39 -20.19
N ASN A 146 -2.87 -20.32 -21.17
CA ASN A 146 -2.70 -19.46 -22.33
C ASN A 146 -2.75 -17.97 -21.98
N GLU A 147 -3.59 -17.58 -21.05
CA GLU A 147 -3.62 -16.19 -20.53
C GLU A 147 -2.34 -15.87 -19.77
N ALA A 148 -1.87 -16.78 -18.92
CA ALA A 148 -0.62 -16.62 -18.20
C ALA A 148 0.58 -16.49 -19.16
N ARG A 149 0.66 -17.34 -20.21
CA ARG A 149 1.70 -17.24 -21.26
C ARG A 149 1.68 -15.87 -21.97
N ARG A 150 0.50 -15.27 -22.20
CA ARG A 150 0.40 -13.92 -22.77
C ARG A 150 1.03 -12.86 -21.86
N PHE A 151 0.83 -12.95 -20.54
CA PHE A 151 1.47 -12.04 -19.58
C PHE A 151 2.98 -12.23 -19.59
N VAL A 152 3.48 -13.47 -19.55
CA VAL A 152 4.91 -13.80 -19.62
C VAL A 152 5.53 -13.24 -20.91
N ASN A 153 4.97 -13.53 -22.07
CA ASN A 153 5.49 -13.05 -23.35
C ASN A 153 5.56 -11.52 -23.41
N LYS A 154 4.57 -10.84 -22.81
CA LYS A 154 4.55 -9.38 -22.76
C LYS A 154 5.60 -8.83 -21.80
N ALA A 155 5.75 -9.43 -20.62
CA ALA A 155 6.69 -9.01 -19.59
C ALA A 155 8.17 -9.15 -20.04
N PHE A 156 8.51 -10.25 -20.72
CA PHE A 156 9.85 -10.47 -21.27
C PHE A 156 10.05 -9.88 -22.68
N GLY A 157 9.00 -9.32 -23.31
CA GLY A 157 9.09 -8.63 -24.59
C GLY A 157 9.00 -7.11 -24.45
N LYS A 158 7.86 -6.55 -24.86
CA LYS A 158 7.63 -5.09 -24.86
C LYS A 158 7.47 -4.50 -23.45
N GLY A 159 7.36 -5.32 -22.41
CA GLY A 159 7.09 -4.90 -21.04
C GLY A 159 5.62 -4.48 -20.82
N LEU A 160 5.29 -4.22 -19.57
CA LEU A 160 3.96 -3.89 -19.08
C LEU A 160 3.96 -2.45 -18.55
N SER A 161 2.96 -1.66 -18.95
CA SER A 161 2.79 -0.31 -18.41
C SER A 161 2.10 -0.39 -17.04
N GLN A 162 2.62 0.34 -16.07
CA GLN A 162 1.95 0.50 -14.76
C GLN A 162 0.61 1.25 -14.89
N PHE A 163 0.46 2.12 -15.88
CA PHE A 163 -0.77 2.86 -16.14
C PHE A 163 -1.59 2.21 -17.26
N ASN A 164 -2.73 1.61 -16.90
CA ASN A 164 -3.68 1.05 -17.86
C ASN A 164 -4.67 2.13 -18.32
N ARG A 165 -4.36 2.81 -19.43
CA ARG A 165 -5.17 3.91 -19.98
C ARG A 165 -6.60 3.49 -20.31
N SER A 166 -6.76 2.36 -20.99
CA SER A 166 -8.08 1.85 -21.34
C SER A 166 -8.88 1.40 -20.13
N GLY A 167 -8.23 0.75 -19.16
CA GLY A 167 -8.88 0.37 -17.90
C GLY A 167 -9.35 1.58 -17.11
N TYR A 168 -8.55 2.66 -17.04
CA TYR A 168 -8.94 3.90 -16.38
C TYR A 168 -10.17 4.56 -17.06
N PHE A 169 -10.19 4.59 -18.38
CA PHE A 169 -11.36 5.10 -19.13
C PHE A 169 -12.61 4.27 -18.85
N LEU A 170 -12.50 2.94 -18.95
CA LEU A 170 -13.62 2.03 -18.66
C LEU A 170 -14.14 2.15 -17.24
N GLU A 171 -13.25 2.30 -16.25
CA GLU A 171 -13.63 2.51 -14.86
C GLU A 171 -14.42 3.81 -14.67
N ARG A 172 -13.97 4.92 -15.29
CA ARG A 172 -14.68 6.21 -15.29
C ARG A 172 -16.04 6.11 -15.96
N TYR A 173 -16.10 5.46 -17.11
CA TYR A 173 -17.34 5.22 -17.84
C TYR A 173 -18.35 4.41 -17.01
N ASN A 174 -17.89 3.31 -16.40
CA ASN A 174 -18.75 2.48 -15.55
C ASN A 174 -19.23 3.22 -14.30
N LYS A 175 -18.37 3.99 -13.65
CA LYS A 175 -18.75 4.84 -12.51
C LYS A 175 -19.80 5.87 -12.90
N TRP A 176 -19.64 6.54 -14.03
CA TRP A 176 -20.63 7.48 -14.54
C TRP A 176 -21.96 6.80 -14.85
N ARG A 177 -21.93 5.68 -15.54
CA ARG A 177 -23.14 4.89 -15.84
C ARG A 177 -23.92 4.46 -14.58
N ASN A 178 -23.19 4.22 -13.50
CA ASN A 178 -23.76 3.84 -12.19
C ASN A 178 -24.06 5.04 -11.28
N GLY A 179 -23.99 6.28 -11.78
CA GLY A 179 -24.28 7.49 -11.01
C GLY A 179 -23.20 7.93 -10.02
N ASN A 180 -22.03 7.29 -10.04
CA ASN A 180 -20.92 7.50 -9.08
C ASN A 180 -19.77 8.36 -9.63
N ASP A 181 -19.93 8.96 -10.82
CA ASP A 181 -18.97 9.90 -11.42
C ASP A 181 -19.70 10.88 -12.34
N THR A 182 -19.03 11.99 -12.72
CA THR A 182 -19.58 13.00 -13.61
C THR A 182 -19.22 12.68 -15.07
N PHE A 183 -20.02 13.18 -16.03
CA PHE A 183 -19.69 13.12 -17.46
C PHE A 183 -18.33 13.77 -17.76
N MET A 184 -17.97 14.84 -17.04
CA MET A 184 -16.64 15.45 -17.13
C MET A 184 -15.53 14.47 -16.72
N GLY A 185 -15.80 13.57 -15.76
CA GLY A 185 -14.90 12.48 -15.37
C GLY A 185 -14.64 11.50 -16.51
N VAL A 186 -15.68 11.16 -17.28
CA VAL A 186 -15.57 10.31 -18.49
C VAL A 186 -14.75 11.00 -19.58
N MET A 187 -15.00 12.31 -19.83
CA MET A 187 -14.24 13.09 -20.81
C MET A 187 -12.76 13.20 -20.43
N LYS A 188 -12.45 13.41 -19.15
CA LYS A 188 -11.05 13.33 -18.64
C LYS A 188 -10.45 11.95 -18.85
N GLY A 189 -11.21 10.87 -18.63
CA GLY A 189 -10.79 9.50 -18.91
C GLY A 189 -10.47 9.27 -20.38
N PHE A 190 -11.31 9.78 -21.27
CA PHE A 190 -11.11 9.71 -22.72
C PHE A 190 -9.86 10.50 -23.15
N ALA A 191 -9.70 11.73 -22.69
CA ALA A 191 -8.50 12.54 -22.97
C ALA A 191 -7.21 11.83 -22.54
N ARG A 192 -7.23 11.08 -21.43
CA ARG A 192 -6.07 10.32 -20.94
C ARG A 192 -5.72 9.06 -21.75
N LEU A 193 -6.56 8.62 -22.67
CA LEU A 193 -6.17 7.60 -23.66
C LEU A 193 -5.04 8.13 -24.56
N PHE A 194 -5.08 9.42 -24.89
CA PHE A 194 -4.14 10.09 -25.79
C PHE A 194 -3.06 10.86 -25.04
N LEU A 195 -3.44 11.52 -23.93
CA LEU A 195 -2.53 12.35 -23.12
C LEU A 195 -2.11 11.57 -21.86
N PRO A 196 -0.88 11.00 -21.83
CA PRO A 196 -0.38 10.32 -20.65
C PRO A 196 -0.22 11.28 -19.48
N THR A 197 -0.49 10.82 -18.25
CA THR A 197 -0.15 11.56 -17.02
C THR A 197 1.37 11.73 -16.93
N GLU A 198 1.83 12.72 -16.17
CA GLU A 198 3.28 12.88 -15.87
C GLU A 198 3.85 11.60 -15.25
N TYR A 199 3.15 11.00 -14.32
CA TYR A 199 3.49 9.69 -13.76
C TYR A 199 3.73 8.65 -14.86
N ALA A 200 2.82 8.52 -15.83
CA ALA A 200 2.95 7.55 -16.91
C ALA A 200 4.06 7.88 -17.93
N LYS A 201 4.46 9.15 -18.02
CA LYS A 201 5.60 9.58 -18.84
C LYS A 201 6.93 9.27 -18.17
N MET A 202 7.00 9.45 -16.85
CA MET A 202 8.23 9.31 -16.06
C MET A 202 8.53 7.86 -15.64
N HIS A 203 7.50 6.98 -15.62
CA HIS A 203 7.70 5.56 -15.31
C HIS A 203 7.94 4.75 -16.58
N SER A 204 9.04 4.02 -16.57
CA SER A 204 9.36 3.03 -17.61
C SER A 204 8.39 1.85 -17.56
N ARG A 205 8.36 1.06 -18.64
CA ARG A 205 7.61 -0.20 -18.64
C ARG A 205 8.31 -1.22 -17.75
N GLU A 206 7.54 -1.93 -16.96
CA GLU A 206 8.04 -3.05 -16.17
C GLU A 206 8.30 -4.25 -17.07
N LYS A 207 9.51 -4.80 -17.03
CA LYS A 207 9.94 -5.92 -17.86
C LYS A 207 11.06 -6.72 -17.18
N GLY A 208 11.30 -7.94 -17.66
CA GLY A 208 12.38 -8.80 -17.17
C GLY A 208 12.00 -9.62 -15.93
N TYR A 209 10.74 -9.60 -15.54
CA TYR A 209 10.19 -10.47 -14.49
C TYR A 209 8.69 -10.70 -14.68
N VAL A 210 8.15 -11.72 -14.02
CA VAL A 210 6.71 -11.90 -13.82
C VAL A 210 6.43 -12.30 -12.38
N TYR A 211 5.31 -11.79 -11.84
CA TYR A 211 4.80 -12.13 -10.51
C TYR A 211 3.41 -12.74 -10.64
N PHE A 212 3.26 -13.94 -10.10
CA PHE A 212 1.97 -14.61 -9.93
C PHE A 212 1.72 -14.88 -8.45
N GLN A 213 0.45 -14.89 -8.06
CA GLN A 213 0.00 -15.25 -6.72
C GLN A 213 -1.18 -16.22 -6.85
N ASP A 214 -1.31 -17.15 -5.92
CA ASP A 214 -2.47 -18.03 -5.88
C ASP A 214 -3.76 -17.22 -5.78
N PHE A 215 -4.77 -17.65 -6.52
CA PHE A 215 -6.11 -17.11 -6.34
C PHE A 215 -6.82 -17.86 -5.21
N ILE A 216 -7.26 -17.14 -4.21
CA ILE A 216 -8.03 -17.71 -3.09
C ILE A 216 -9.52 -17.43 -3.37
N PRO A 217 -10.29 -18.44 -3.76
CA PRO A 217 -11.71 -18.29 -4.10
C PRO A 217 -12.57 -18.02 -2.86
N ASN A 218 -13.84 -17.66 -3.10
CA ASN A 218 -14.88 -17.53 -2.09
C ASN A 218 -14.64 -16.44 -1.02
N ASN A 219 -13.79 -15.45 -1.31
CA ASN A 219 -13.64 -14.28 -0.46
C ASN A 219 -14.61 -13.17 -0.94
N SER A 220 -15.69 -12.95 -0.20
CA SER A 220 -16.64 -11.84 -0.43
C SER A 220 -16.19 -10.52 0.19
N TYR A 221 -15.12 -10.54 0.97
CA TYR A 221 -14.51 -9.38 1.62
C TYR A 221 -13.01 -9.63 1.87
N ASP A 222 -12.29 -8.56 2.15
CA ASP A 222 -10.99 -8.58 2.78
C ASP A 222 -11.02 -7.82 4.11
N ILE A 223 -10.03 -8.08 4.97
CA ILE A 223 -9.78 -7.30 6.18
C ILE A 223 -8.47 -6.55 5.99
N ARG A 224 -8.49 -5.24 6.22
CA ARG A 224 -7.27 -4.45 6.36
C ARG A 224 -7.09 -4.08 7.81
N VAL A 225 -5.96 -4.47 8.39
CA VAL A 225 -5.51 -4.06 9.72
C VAL A 225 -4.38 -3.07 9.57
N ILE A 226 -4.41 -2.00 10.33
CA ILE A 226 -3.30 -1.06 10.48
C ILE A 226 -2.75 -1.21 11.89
N VAL A 227 -1.43 -1.34 12.01
CA VAL A 227 -0.73 -1.35 13.29
C VAL A 227 0.23 -0.17 13.34
N ILE A 228 0.20 0.57 14.43
CA ILE A 228 1.08 1.70 14.71
C ILE A 228 1.48 1.61 16.18
N ASP A 229 2.77 1.42 16.43
CA ASP A 229 3.34 1.42 17.78
C ASP A 229 2.52 0.59 18.78
N GLY A 230 2.28 -0.68 18.46
CA GLY A 230 1.55 -1.62 19.31
C GLY A 230 0.05 -1.35 19.46
N LYS A 231 -0.55 -0.52 18.63
CA LYS A 231 -1.99 -0.23 18.55
C LYS A 231 -2.52 -0.59 17.18
N ALA A 232 -3.60 -1.36 17.10
CA ALA A 232 -4.17 -1.85 15.86
C ALA A 232 -5.63 -1.44 15.68
N PHE A 233 -5.98 -1.01 14.48
CA PHE A 233 -7.37 -0.78 14.08
C PHE A 233 -7.61 -1.40 12.70
N ALA A 234 -8.87 -1.68 12.38
CA ALA A 234 -9.18 -2.46 11.20
C ALA A 234 -10.45 -1.99 10.50
N ILE A 235 -10.55 -2.36 9.22
CA ILE A 235 -11.74 -2.21 8.41
C ILE A 235 -12.01 -3.50 7.62
N LYS A 236 -13.28 -3.80 7.37
CA LYS A 236 -13.71 -4.84 6.46
C LYS A 236 -14.17 -4.21 5.16
N ARG A 237 -13.57 -4.62 4.02
CA ARG A 237 -13.92 -4.10 2.70
C ARG A 237 -14.65 -5.17 1.91
N ILE A 238 -15.83 -4.86 1.44
CA ILE A 238 -16.65 -5.79 0.64
C ILE A 238 -16.11 -5.80 -0.80
N VAL A 239 -16.01 -6.98 -1.39
CA VAL A 239 -15.58 -7.17 -2.79
C VAL A 239 -16.53 -6.45 -3.75
N ARG A 240 -15.99 -5.93 -4.84
CA ARG A 240 -16.77 -5.29 -5.90
C ARG A 240 -17.70 -6.31 -6.55
N GLU A 241 -18.84 -5.85 -6.97
CA GLU A 241 -19.77 -6.70 -7.75
C GLU A 241 -19.10 -7.18 -9.04
N ASN A 242 -19.19 -8.48 -9.31
CA ASN A 242 -18.55 -9.15 -10.45
C ASN A 242 -17.02 -8.99 -10.52
N ASP A 243 -16.36 -8.80 -9.39
CA ASP A 243 -14.89 -8.70 -9.29
C ASP A 243 -14.42 -9.50 -8.07
N PHE A 244 -13.14 -9.90 -8.04
CA PHE A 244 -12.53 -10.56 -6.88
C PHE A 244 -11.79 -9.58 -5.96
N ARG A 245 -11.73 -8.30 -6.34
CA ARG A 245 -10.97 -7.26 -5.65
C ARG A 245 -11.86 -6.46 -4.71
N ALA A 246 -11.50 -6.39 -3.43
CA ALA A 246 -12.19 -5.57 -2.44
C ALA A 246 -11.69 -4.11 -2.43
N SER A 247 -10.41 -3.91 -2.71
CA SER A 247 -9.80 -2.58 -2.74
C SER A 247 -10.51 -1.63 -3.72
N GLY A 248 -10.92 -0.46 -3.23
CA GLY A 248 -11.61 0.57 -4.03
C GLY A 248 -13.07 0.25 -4.33
N SER A 249 -13.71 -0.70 -3.65
CA SER A 249 -15.17 -0.97 -3.78
C SER A 249 -16.02 0.18 -3.22
N GLY A 250 -15.49 0.93 -2.25
CA GLY A 250 -16.22 1.96 -1.51
C GLY A 250 -17.16 1.41 -0.44
N LYS A 251 -17.35 0.10 -0.33
CA LYS A 251 -18.20 -0.55 0.67
C LYS A 251 -17.34 -1.02 1.84
N ILE A 252 -17.35 -0.24 2.95
CA ILE A 252 -16.52 -0.48 4.14
C ILE A 252 -17.43 -0.66 5.36
N LEU A 253 -17.12 -1.67 6.18
CA LEU A 253 -17.76 -1.93 7.46
C LEU A 253 -16.75 -1.70 8.59
N TYR A 254 -17.22 -1.10 9.69
CA TYR A 254 -16.38 -0.62 10.80
C TYR A 254 -16.76 -1.24 12.14
N ALA A 255 -17.95 -1.87 12.26
CA ALA A 255 -18.42 -2.42 13.52
C ALA A 255 -17.45 -3.52 14.02
N ARG A 256 -17.15 -3.55 15.32
CA ARG A 256 -16.25 -4.54 15.91
C ARG A 256 -16.65 -5.97 15.56
N SER A 257 -17.94 -6.28 15.52
CA SER A 257 -18.48 -7.60 15.18
C SER A 257 -18.16 -8.05 13.74
N GLU A 258 -17.79 -7.12 12.86
CA GLU A 258 -17.42 -7.38 11.46
C GLU A 258 -15.90 -7.63 11.31
N LEU A 259 -15.13 -7.33 12.35
CA LEU A 259 -13.68 -7.41 12.31
C LEU A 259 -13.19 -8.75 12.89
N ARG A 260 -12.06 -9.23 12.42
CA ARG A 260 -11.50 -10.52 12.82
C ARG A 260 -10.27 -10.34 13.70
N GLU A 261 -10.36 -10.80 14.92
CA GLU A 261 -9.27 -10.70 15.90
C GLU A 261 -8.05 -11.57 15.55
N ASP A 262 -8.23 -12.67 14.80
CA ASP A 262 -7.11 -13.47 14.29
C ASP A 262 -6.23 -12.69 13.29
N CYS A 263 -6.83 -11.80 12.47
CA CYS A 263 -6.09 -10.87 11.64
C CYS A 263 -5.29 -9.88 12.50
N VAL A 264 -5.90 -9.37 13.58
CA VAL A 264 -5.23 -8.42 14.50
C VAL A 264 -4.03 -9.08 15.19
N ARG A 265 -4.18 -10.30 15.70
CA ARG A 265 -3.08 -11.08 16.31
C ARG A 265 -1.94 -11.31 15.32
N CYS A 266 -2.26 -11.75 14.11
CA CYS A 266 -1.28 -11.92 13.04
C CYS A 266 -0.57 -10.61 12.70
N SER A 267 -1.29 -9.48 12.77
CA SER A 267 -0.72 -8.15 12.50
C SER A 267 0.26 -7.69 13.58
N PHE A 268 -0.02 -7.94 14.85
CA PHE A 268 0.93 -7.68 15.93
C PHE A 268 2.16 -8.59 15.85
N GLU A 269 1.99 -9.87 15.49
CA GLU A 269 3.12 -10.78 15.24
C GLU A 269 4.01 -10.27 14.10
N LEU A 270 3.39 -9.76 13.03
CA LEU A 270 4.11 -9.17 11.90
C LEU A 270 4.88 -7.92 12.32
N GLU A 271 4.23 -6.98 13.05
CA GLU A 271 4.88 -5.76 13.54
C GLU A 271 6.11 -6.11 14.40
N GLU A 272 5.99 -7.08 15.30
CA GLU A 272 7.07 -7.51 16.17
C GLU A 272 8.27 -8.10 15.39
N LYS A 273 7.98 -8.95 14.40
CA LYS A 273 9.02 -9.56 13.56
C LYS A 273 9.70 -8.55 12.64
N LEU A 274 8.93 -7.66 12.03
CA LEU A 274 9.45 -6.70 11.06
C LEU A 274 9.94 -5.39 11.70
N LYS A 275 9.51 -5.11 12.94
CA LYS A 275 9.83 -3.88 13.71
C LYS A 275 9.49 -2.61 12.94
N THR A 276 8.31 -2.59 12.33
CA THR A 276 7.82 -1.44 11.57
C THR A 276 7.15 -0.42 12.48
N GLN A 277 7.35 0.86 12.22
CA GLN A 277 6.66 1.95 12.93
C GLN A 277 5.17 2.01 12.60
N CYS A 278 4.82 1.67 11.37
CA CYS A 278 3.45 1.64 10.86
C CYS A 278 3.34 0.58 9.77
N VAL A 279 2.31 -0.26 9.82
CA VAL A 279 2.04 -1.21 8.75
C VAL A 279 0.53 -1.42 8.56
N ALA A 280 0.08 -1.34 7.32
CA ALA A 280 -1.25 -1.73 6.87
C ALA A 280 -1.15 -3.07 6.14
N ILE A 281 -1.96 -4.04 6.55
CA ILE A 281 -1.88 -5.43 6.12
C ILE A 281 -3.23 -5.84 5.54
N ASP A 282 -3.23 -6.34 4.31
CA ASP A 282 -4.44 -6.87 3.65
C ASP A 282 -4.52 -8.38 3.80
N PHE A 283 -5.67 -8.88 4.29
CA PHE A 283 -5.93 -10.29 4.51
C PHE A 283 -7.06 -10.82 3.65
N VAL A 284 -6.84 -12.00 3.07
CA VAL A 284 -7.88 -12.90 2.54
C VAL A 284 -7.92 -14.19 3.35
N PHE A 285 -8.89 -15.06 3.10
CA PHE A 285 -9.13 -16.23 3.93
C PHE A 285 -9.13 -17.51 3.09
N LYS A 286 -8.31 -18.47 3.50
CA LYS A 286 -8.31 -19.83 2.97
C LYS A 286 -8.62 -20.80 4.10
N ASP A 287 -9.66 -21.61 3.94
CA ASP A 287 -10.12 -22.58 4.94
C ASP A 287 -10.31 -21.93 6.33
N GLY A 288 -10.87 -20.70 6.32
CA GLY A 288 -11.13 -19.92 7.53
C GLY A 288 -9.90 -19.23 8.14
N LYS A 289 -8.68 -19.47 7.67
CA LYS A 289 -7.44 -18.88 8.19
C LYS A 289 -7.04 -17.62 7.40
N PRO A 290 -6.56 -16.56 8.07
CA PRO A 290 -6.08 -15.35 7.40
C PRO A 290 -4.76 -15.60 6.67
N LEU A 291 -4.65 -15.07 5.46
CA LEU A 291 -3.43 -15.04 4.67
C LEU A 291 -3.15 -13.61 4.21
N ILE A 292 -1.91 -13.17 4.37
CA ILE A 292 -1.46 -11.84 3.95
C ILE A 292 -1.38 -11.77 2.42
N VAL A 293 -1.95 -10.72 1.84
CA VAL A 293 -1.94 -10.45 0.39
C VAL A 293 -0.96 -9.35 0.01
N GLU A 294 -0.86 -8.31 0.83
CA GLU A 294 -0.06 -7.10 0.55
C GLU A 294 0.19 -6.32 1.85
N LEU A 295 1.32 -5.61 1.88
CA LEU A 295 1.70 -4.68 2.94
C LEU A 295 1.79 -3.25 2.40
N SER A 296 1.53 -2.27 3.28
CA SER A 296 1.80 -0.86 3.02
C SER A 296 2.19 -0.18 4.33
N TYR A 297 3.05 0.85 4.32
CA TYR A 297 3.24 1.66 5.52
C TYR A 297 2.18 2.77 5.63
N ALA A 298 1.52 3.09 4.52
CA ALA A 298 0.60 4.20 4.44
C ALA A 298 -0.84 3.74 4.19
N PHE A 299 -1.77 4.55 4.65
CA PHE A 299 -3.21 4.39 4.47
C PHE A 299 -3.86 5.74 4.14
N ALA A 300 -5.08 5.73 3.59
CA ALA A 300 -5.84 6.95 3.36
C ALA A 300 -6.48 7.43 4.66
N VAL A 301 -6.35 8.72 5.00
CA VAL A 301 -6.84 9.27 6.29
C VAL A 301 -8.36 9.13 6.45
N ALA A 302 -9.12 9.72 5.55
CA ALA A 302 -10.57 9.87 5.69
C ALA A 302 -11.38 8.56 5.86
N PRO A 303 -11.07 7.43 5.21
CA PRO A 303 -11.79 6.19 5.46
C PRO A 303 -11.66 5.67 6.90
N TYR A 304 -10.55 5.95 7.57
CA TYR A 304 -10.25 5.42 8.90
C TYR A 304 -10.71 6.32 10.04
N ASP A 305 -11.07 7.58 9.77
CA ASP A 305 -11.73 8.47 10.74
C ASP A 305 -13.07 7.90 11.26
N LYS A 306 -13.63 6.90 10.55
CA LYS A 306 -14.87 6.21 10.91
C LYS A 306 -14.66 4.96 11.76
N CYS A 307 -13.43 4.58 12.06
CA CYS A 307 -13.15 3.44 12.93
C CYS A 307 -13.67 3.72 14.34
N VAL A 308 -14.34 2.73 14.93
CA VAL A 308 -15.06 2.87 16.20
C VAL A 308 -14.18 2.52 17.41
N GLY A 309 -12.94 2.13 17.22
CA GLY A 309 -12.00 1.78 18.28
C GLY A 309 -10.77 1.06 17.75
N TYR A 310 -9.91 0.61 18.67
CA TYR A 310 -8.65 -0.04 18.37
C TYR A 310 -8.30 -1.10 19.41
N TRP A 311 -7.36 -1.99 19.08
CA TRP A 311 -6.76 -2.97 20.01
C TRP A 311 -5.37 -2.53 20.43
N THR A 312 -5.01 -2.84 21.66
CA THR A 312 -3.63 -2.82 22.14
C THR A 312 -2.99 -4.21 21.99
N LYS A 313 -1.68 -4.30 22.15
CA LYS A 313 -0.87 -5.51 21.90
C LYS A 313 -1.30 -6.73 22.75
N ASP A 314 -1.87 -6.48 23.92
CA ASP A 314 -2.50 -7.48 24.80
C ASP A 314 -3.94 -7.87 24.38
N MET A 315 -4.37 -7.44 23.21
CA MET A 315 -5.70 -7.68 22.62
C MET A 315 -6.86 -7.04 23.40
N GLN A 316 -6.61 -6.01 24.20
CA GLN A 316 -7.69 -5.22 24.79
C GLN A 316 -8.29 -4.30 23.73
N TRP A 317 -9.63 -4.23 23.71
CA TRP A 317 -10.37 -3.32 22.86
C TRP A 317 -10.64 -2.00 23.57
N HIS A 318 -10.32 -0.91 22.91
CA HIS A 318 -10.61 0.45 23.33
C HIS A 318 -11.62 1.05 22.36
N GLU A 319 -12.84 1.24 22.82
CA GLU A 319 -13.91 1.84 22.04
C GLU A 319 -13.83 3.37 22.10
N GLY A 320 -14.13 4.02 20.98
CA GLY A 320 -14.17 5.48 20.86
C GLY A 320 -13.24 6.04 19.79
N PRO A 321 -13.27 7.37 19.62
CA PRO A 321 -12.43 8.05 18.63
C PRO A 321 -10.95 8.01 19.05
N PHE A 322 -10.07 7.94 18.07
CA PHE A 322 -8.62 7.94 18.26
C PHE A 322 -7.93 8.68 17.10
N ASN A 323 -6.65 9.01 17.28
CA ASN A 323 -5.84 9.72 16.29
C ASN A 323 -4.61 8.89 15.93
N PRO A 324 -4.67 8.06 14.87
CA PRO A 324 -3.56 7.17 14.52
C PRO A 324 -2.34 7.94 14.01
N GLU A 325 -2.53 9.09 13.38
CA GLU A 325 -1.42 9.91 12.93
C GLU A 325 -0.66 10.55 14.12
N ALA A 326 -1.34 10.83 15.23
CA ALA A 326 -0.68 11.26 16.47
C ALA A 326 0.22 10.16 17.04
N TRP A 327 -0.21 8.89 17.01
CA TRP A 327 0.62 7.77 17.46
C TRP A 327 1.94 7.66 16.69
N ILE A 328 1.94 8.04 15.40
CA ILE A 328 3.17 8.09 14.60
C ILE A 328 4.13 9.15 15.15
N VAL A 329 3.62 10.32 15.53
CA VAL A 329 4.43 11.37 16.15
C VAL A 329 4.97 10.91 17.52
N ASP A 330 4.11 10.30 18.34
CA ASP A 330 4.50 9.78 19.66
C ASP A 330 5.58 8.70 19.56
N CYS A 331 5.43 7.75 18.61
CA CYS A 331 6.45 6.73 18.31
C CYS A 331 7.81 7.35 17.94
N LEU A 332 7.81 8.48 17.27
CA LEU A 332 9.05 9.17 16.90
C LEU A 332 9.68 9.91 18.11
N LEU A 333 8.83 10.35 19.05
CA LEU A 333 9.28 11.05 20.28
C LEU A 333 9.80 10.09 21.35
N ALA A 334 9.33 8.85 21.38
CA ALA A 334 9.81 7.79 22.28
C ALA A 334 11.26 7.40 21.94
#